data_5f7bd69182567b5c99fb8d97ca7feab9
#
_entry.id   5f7bd69182567b5c99fb8d97ca7feab9
#
_cell.length_a   1.000
_cell.length_b   1.000
_cell.length_c   1.000
_cell.angle_alpha   90.00
_cell.angle_beta   90.00
_cell.angle_gamma   90.00
#
_symmetry.space_group_name_H-M   'P 1'
#
loop_
_entity.id
_entity.type
_entity.pdbx_description
1 polymer ?
#
loop_
_entity_poly.entity_id
_entity_poly.type
_entity_poly.pdbx_seq_one_letter_code
_entity_poly.pdbx_strand_id
1 'polypeptide(L)'
;MLEDKLKEWFGFETFKRGQKEIIESILAGKHTLGILPTGSGKSLCYQLPTYLIEKPTLVISPLISLMDDQVMQMKLNGESHVSYIHSGMDEIEKRNHINQISQSRFIYLSPEFLLQPQNFKLISHLDFGLIVL
;
A
#
# COMPACT_ATOMS: atom_id res chain seq x y z
N MET A 1 0.01 -21.05 7.18
CA MET A 1 -1.34 -20.66 6.74
C MET A 1 -1.51 -19.16 6.87
N LEU A 2 -2.45 -18.58 6.16
CA LEU A 2 -2.67 -17.13 6.19
C LEU A 2 -3.09 -16.63 7.56
N GLU A 3 -3.89 -17.40 8.28
CA GLU A 3 -4.32 -17.04 9.63
C GLU A 3 -3.14 -16.87 10.60
N ASP A 4 -2.12 -17.68 10.45
CA ASP A 4 -0.91 -17.57 11.27
C ASP A 4 -0.20 -16.24 11.00
N LYS A 5 -0.10 -15.84 9.75
CA LYS A 5 0.52 -14.56 9.38
C LYS A 5 -0.34 -13.38 9.81
N LEU A 6 -1.65 -13.52 9.72
CA LEU A 6 -2.58 -12.50 10.20
C LEU A 6 -2.36 -12.23 11.69
N LYS A 7 -2.26 -13.28 12.49
CA LYS A 7 -2.02 -13.15 13.91
C LYS A 7 -0.64 -12.57 14.22
N GLU A 8 0.39 -13.12 13.56
CA GLU A 8 1.78 -12.71 13.80
C GLU A 8 2.03 -11.25 13.44
N TRP A 9 1.52 -10.80 12.29
CA TRP A 9 1.83 -9.46 11.76
C TRP A 9 0.81 -8.40 12.12
N PHE A 10 -0.45 -8.78 12.33
CA PHE A 10 -1.54 -7.81 12.54
C PHE A 10 -2.31 -8.03 13.85
N GLY A 11 -2.08 -9.14 14.54
CA GLY A 11 -2.69 -9.39 15.84
C GLY A 11 -4.14 -9.85 15.80
N PHE A 12 -4.67 -10.21 14.65
CA PHE A 12 -6.04 -10.69 14.51
C PHE A 12 -6.08 -12.21 14.43
N GLU A 13 -7.04 -12.83 15.13
CA GLU A 13 -7.17 -14.29 15.13
C GLU A 13 -7.83 -14.81 13.85
N THR A 14 -8.80 -14.07 13.30
CA THR A 14 -9.56 -14.50 12.13
C THR A 14 -9.73 -13.35 11.15
N PHE A 15 -9.93 -13.71 9.88
CA PHE A 15 -10.25 -12.72 8.85
C PHE A 15 -11.72 -12.29 8.96
N LYS A 16 -11.98 -11.03 8.63
CA LYS A 16 -13.34 -10.58 8.38
C LYS A 16 -13.83 -11.12 7.06
N ARG A 17 -15.15 -11.17 6.90
CA ARG A 17 -15.79 -11.70 5.70
C ARG A 17 -15.24 -11.02 4.44
N GLY A 18 -14.79 -11.83 3.49
CA GLY A 18 -14.29 -11.37 2.20
C GLY A 18 -12.79 -11.09 2.15
N GLN A 19 -12.13 -10.90 3.28
CA GLN A 19 -10.71 -10.55 3.30
C GLN A 19 -9.84 -11.69 2.76
N LYS A 20 -10.05 -12.90 3.24
CA LYS A 20 -9.22 -14.04 2.88
C LYS A 20 -9.31 -14.36 1.40
N GLU A 21 -10.50 -14.31 0.83
CA GLU A 21 -10.74 -14.59 -0.58
C GLU A 21 -10.00 -13.59 -1.47
N ILE A 22 -10.02 -12.30 -1.09
CA ILE A 22 -9.28 -11.26 -1.82
C ILE A 22 -7.78 -11.51 -1.75
N ILE A 23 -7.27 -11.80 -0.56
CA ILE A 23 -5.84 -12.06 -0.35
C ILE A 23 -5.38 -13.29 -1.17
N GLU A 24 -6.14 -14.36 -1.13
CA GLU A 24 -5.81 -15.56 -1.88
C GLU A 24 -5.80 -15.31 -3.39
N SER A 25 -6.74 -14.52 -3.89
CA SER A 25 -6.78 -14.12 -5.30
C SER A 25 -5.54 -13.33 -5.71
N ILE A 26 -5.13 -12.37 -4.87
CA ILE A 26 -3.93 -11.57 -5.10
C ILE A 26 -2.69 -12.46 -5.11
N LEU A 27 -2.56 -13.34 -4.14
CA LEU A 27 -1.40 -14.25 -4.04
C LEU A 27 -1.34 -15.25 -5.18
N ALA A 28 -2.47 -15.55 -5.80
CA ALA A 28 -2.52 -16.41 -6.99
C ALA A 28 -2.11 -15.66 -8.27
N GLY A 29 -1.74 -14.39 -8.17
CA GLY A 29 -1.33 -13.58 -9.32
C GLY A 29 -2.48 -13.05 -10.17
N LYS A 30 -3.69 -13.04 -9.64
CA LYS A 30 -4.86 -12.58 -10.38
C LYS A 30 -5.15 -11.11 -10.14
N HIS A 31 -5.57 -10.42 -11.19
CA HIS A 31 -6.17 -9.10 -11.03
C HIS A 31 -7.47 -9.25 -10.24
N THR A 32 -7.61 -8.48 -9.18
CA THR A 32 -8.68 -8.70 -8.20
C THR A 32 -9.47 -7.42 -7.96
N LEU A 33 -10.78 -7.50 -8.09
CA LEU A 33 -11.67 -6.43 -7.66
C LEU A 33 -12.32 -6.85 -6.34
N GLY A 34 -11.91 -6.19 -5.25
CA GLY A 34 -12.45 -6.48 -3.93
C GLY A 34 -13.45 -5.42 -3.52
N ILE A 35 -14.66 -5.84 -3.21
CA ILE A 35 -15.73 -4.95 -2.76
C ILE A 35 -16.09 -5.35 -1.33
N LEU A 36 -15.75 -4.49 -0.37
CA LEU A 36 -15.99 -4.72 1.04
C LEU A 36 -16.74 -3.55 1.65
N PRO A 37 -17.58 -3.80 2.67
CA PRO A 37 -18.25 -2.72 3.39
C PRO A 37 -17.23 -1.79 4.07
N THR A 38 -17.64 -0.54 4.30
CA THR A 38 -16.83 0.42 5.05
C THR A 38 -16.54 -0.15 6.44
N GLY A 39 -15.28 -0.02 6.87
CA GLY A 39 -14.87 -0.53 8.18
C GLY A 39 -14.54 -2.01 8.23
N SER A 40 -14.51 -2.70 7.09
CA SER A 40 -14.21 -4.14 7.02
C SER A 40 -12.74 -4.46 6.83
N GLY A 41 -11.84 -3.49 7.05
CA GLY A 41 -10.40 -3.74 6.99
C GLY A 41 -9.85 -3.90 5.58
N LYS A 42 -10.23 -3.00 4.68
CA LYS A 42 -9.79 -3.07 3.27
C LYS A 42 -8.28 -3.01 3.10
N SER A 43 -7.61 -2.22 3.92
CA SER A 43 -6.15 -2.05 3.82
C SER A 43 -5.40 -3.34 4.11
N LEU A 44 -5.90 -4.18 5.00
CA LEU A 44 -5.31 -5.48 5.30
C LEU A 44 -5.20 -6.35 4.04
N CYS A 45 -6.18 -6.23 3.14
CA CYS A 45 -6.24 -7.04 1.93
C CYS A 45 -5.07 -6.83 0.99
N TYR A 46 -4.40 -5.67 1.04
CA TYR A 46 -3.17 -5.47 0.27
C TYR A 46 -1.92 -5.45 1.14
N GLN A 47 -2.04 -5.07 2.40
CA GLN A 47 -0.88 -5.03 3.29
C GLN A 47 -0.32 -6.42 3.57
N LEU A 48 -1.17 -7.38 3.90
CA LEU A 48 -0.71 -8.74 4.19
C LEU A 48 -0.06 -9.40 2.98
N PRO A 49 -0.68 -9.39 1.77
CA PRO A 49 0.00 -9.95 0.60
C PRO A 49 1.34 -9.29 0.28
N THR A 50 1.47 -8.00 0.52
CA THR A 50 2.72 -7.28 0.26
C THR A 50 3.88 -7.90 1.03
N TYR A 51 3.68 -8.25 2.29
CA TYR A 51 4.72 -8.89 3.08
C TYR A 51 5.07 -10.27 2.57
N LEU A 52 4.11 -11.01 2.04
CA LEU A 52 4.33 -12.35 1.49
C LEU A 52 4.98 -12.33 0.11
N ILE A 53 4.65 -11.35 -0.73
CA ILE A 53 5.20 -11.22 -2.08
C ILE A 53 6.64 -10.73 -2.04
N GLU A 54 7.00 -9.94 -1.03
CA GLU A 54 8.35 -9.37 -0.83
C GLU A 54 8.80 -8.44 -1.95
N LYS A 55 7.85 -7.77 -2.60
CA LYS A 55 8.08 -6.70 -3.57
C LYS A 55 7.28 -5.49 -3.16
N PRO A 56 7.68 -4.28 -3.58
CA PRO A 56 6.93 -3.08 -3.19
C PRO A 56 5.52 -3.06 -3.77
N THR A 57 4.64 -2.43 -3.04
CA THR A 57 3.25 -2.20 -3.43
C THR A 57 3.03 -0.72 -3.68
N LEU A 58 2.46 -0.40 -4.83
CA LEU A 58 2.07 0.95 -5.18
C LEU A 58 0.58 1.12 -4.89
N VAL A 59 0.24 2.12 -4.08
CA VAL A 59 -1.15 2.48 -3.79
C VAL A 59 -1.44 3.84 -4.39
N ILE A 60 -2.40 3.90 -5.29
CA ILE A 60 -2.80 5.14 -5.96
C ILE A 60 -4.13 5.59 -5.37
N SER A 61 -4.16 6.75 -4.74
CA SER A 61 -5.38 7.27 -4.12
C SER A 61 -5.49 8.78 -4.32
N PRO A 62 -6.67 9.27 -4.72
CA PRO A 62 -6.93 10.70 -4.80
C PRO A 62 -7.22 11.34 -3.45
N LEU A 63 -7.41 10.55 -2.40
CA LEU A 63 -7.84 11.02 -1.08
C LEU A 63 -6.64 11.27 -0.18
N ILE A 64 -6.19 12.53 -0.11
CA ILE A 64 -5.00 12.91 0.64
C ILE A 64 -5.16 12.60 2.14
N SER A 65 -6.32 12.92 2.72
CA SER A 65 -6.54 12.66 4.15
C SER A 65 -6.50 11.19 4.49
N LEU A 66 -7.05 10.34 3.64
CA LEU A 66 -7.00 8.89 3.82
C LEU A 66 -5.57 8.37 3.71
N MET A 67 -4.81 8.91 2.75
CA MET A 67 -3.40 8.57 2.58
C MET A 67 -2.58 8.89 3.83
N ASP A 68 -2.75 10.10 4.37
CA ASP A 68 -2.07 10.53 5.59
C ASP A 68 -2.39 9.60 6.76
N ASP A 69 -3.68 9.26 6.92
CA ASP A 69 -4.12 8.38 8.01
C ASP A 69 -3.53 6.98 7.87
N GLN A 70 -3.54 6.42 6.67
CA GLN A 70 -3.00 5.07 6.44
C GLN A 70 -1.50 5.01 6.68
N VAL A 71 -0.75 6.00 6.20
CA VAL A 71 0.69 6.07 6.41
C VAL A 71 1.01 6.20 7.89
N MET A 72 0.27 7.05 8.61
CA MET A 72 0.45 7.21 10.05
C MET A 72 0.20 5.91 10.79
N GLN A 73 -0.88 5.20 10.46
CA GLN A 73 -1.19 3.91 11.09
C GLN A 73 -0.10 2.88 10.84
N MET A 74 0.43 2.81 9.64
CA MET A 74 1.51 1.88 9.34
C MET A 74 2.76 2.19 10.16
N LYS A 75 3.13 3.45 10.29
CA LYS A 75 4.29 3.86 11.07
C LYS A 75 4.09 3.55 12.55
N LEU A 76 2.90 3.77 13.09
CA LEU A 76 2.57 3.43 14.47
C LEU A 76 2.65 1.93 14.72
N ASN A 77 2.37 1.12 13.71
CA ASN A 77 2.43 -0.34 13.79
C ASN A 77 3.82 -0.89 13.46
N GLY A 78 4.82 -0.02 13.33
CA GLY A 78 6.21 -0.44 13.16
C GLY A 78 6.72 -0.49 11.72
N GLU A 79 5.90 -0.14 10.72
CA GLU A 79 6.36 -0.11 9.34
C GLU A 79 7.05 1.22 9.04
N SER A 80 8.36 1.18 8.83
CA SER A 80 9.16 2.38 8.54
C SER A 80 9.45 2.59 7.06
N HIS A 81 9.23 1.56 6.22
CA HIS A 81 9.56 1.63 4.79
C HIS A 81 8.36 2.03 3.96
N VAL A 82 7.83 3.20 4.26
CA VAL A 82 6.66 3.78 3.59
C VAL A 82 7.02 5.16 3.05
N SER A 83 6.74 5.37 1.76
CA SER A 83 6.83 6.68 1.14
C SER A 83 5.47 7.10 0.66
N TYR A 84 5.14 8.40 0.74
CA TYR A 84 3.90 8.91 0.19
C TYR A 84 4.11 10.33 -0.33
N ILE A 85 3.49 10.65 -1.45
CA ILE A 85 3.64 11.94 -2.10
C ILE A 85 2.29 12.40 -2.64
N HIS A 86 1.91 13.64 -2.29
CA HIS A 86 0.72 14.28 -2.83
C HIS A 86 0.94 15.80 -2.95
N SER A 87 0.01 16.48 -3.59
CA SER A 87 0.14 17.90 -3.92
C SER A 87 0.10 18.82 -2.69
N GLY A 88 -0.40 18.34 -1.54
CA GLY A 88 -0.45 19.13 -0.31
C GLY A 88 0.85 19.19 0.46
N MET A 89 1.88 18.48 0.02
CA MET A 89 3.19 18.44 0.67
C MET A 89 4.08 19.57 0.14
N ASP A 90 4.98 20.10 1.00
CA ASP A 90 5.97 21.04 0.54
C ASP A 90 7.11 20.35 -0.22
N GLU A 91 7.97 21.13 -0.86
CA GLU A 91 9.03 20.59 -1.72
C GLU A 91 10.08 19.78 -0.94
N ILE A 92 10.32 20.15 0.32
CA ILE A 92 11.28 19.43 1.16
C ILE A 92 10.74 18.04 1.51
N GLU A 93 9.48 17.95 1.91
CA GLU A 93 8.82 16.69 2.20
C GLU A 93 8.77 15.78 0.98
N LYS A 94 8.38 16.34 -0.17
CA LYS A 94 8.36 15.57 -1.43
C LYS A 94 9.72 14.98 -1.76
N ARG A 95 10.78 15.79 -1.66
CA ARG A 95 12.13 15.34 -1.97
C ARG A 95 12.58 14.23 -1.04
N ASN A 96 12.28 14.35 0.25
CA ASN A 96 12.63 13.32 1.22
C ASN A 96 11.97 11.99 0.87
N HIS A 97 10.69 12.00 0.51
CA HIS A 97 9.99 10.78 0.10
C HIS A 97 10.50 10.23 -1.22
N ILE A 98 10.78 11.09 -2.20
CA ILE A 98 11.36 10.66 -3.48
C ILE A 98 12.68 9.93 -3.25
N ASN A 99 13.52 10.43 -2.36
CA ASN A 99 14.80 9.79 -2.07
C ASN A 99 14.67 8.43 -1.40
N GLN A 100 13.53 8.16 -0.76
CA GLN A 100 13.25 6.90 -0.06
C GLN A 100 12.47 5.89 -0.89
N ILE A 101 11.99 6.29 -2.07
CA ILE A 101 11.08 5.45 -2.87
C ILE A 101 11.69 4.07 -3.18
N SER A 102 12.95 4.02 -3.58
CA SER A 102 13.60 2.76 -3.97
C SER A 102 13.77 1.78 -2.81
N GLN A 103 13.65 2.24 -1.59
CA GLN A 103 13.77 1.42 -0.38
C GLN A 103 12.43 1.16 0.30
N SER A 104 11.34 1.67 -0.26
CA SER A 104 10.03 1.58 0.35
C SER A 104 9.34 0.27 0.01
N ARG A 105 8.62 -0.27 0.98
CA ARG A 105 7.75 -1.44 0.79
C ARG A 105 6.37 -1.00 0.31
N PHE A 106 5.89 0.13 0.81
CA PHE A 106 4.62 0.72 0.40
C PHE A 106 4.88 2.12 -0.12
N ILE A 107 4.32 2.42 -1.30
CA ILE A 107 4.44 3.72 -1.93
C ILE A 107 3.04 4.22 -2.23
N TYR A 108 2.64 5.32 -1.58
CA TYR A 108 1.33 5.94 -1.77
C TYR A 108 1.50 7.19 -2.63
N LEU A 109 0.83 7.24 -3.77
CA LEU A 109 0.92 8.38 -4.67
C LEU A 109 -0.47 8.85 -5.07
N SER A 110 -0.62 10.16 -5.24
CA SER A 110 -1.83 10.72 -5.83
C SER A 110 -1.83 10.54 -7.35
N PRO A 111 -3.01 10.41 -7.99
CA PRO A 111 -3.06 10.32 -9.45
C PRO A 111 -2.45 11.54 -10.13
N GLU A 112 -2.65 12.73 -9.57
CA GLU A 112 -2.11 13.98 -10.12
C GLU A 112 -0.59 13.96 -10.20
N PHE A 113 0.05 13.41 -9.17
CA PHE A 113 1.51 13.27 -9.17
C PHE A 113 1.97 12.34 -10.28
N LEU A 114 1.30 11.20 -10.44
CA LEU A 114 1.67 10.19 -11.45
C LEU A 114 1.46 10.65 -12.88
N LEU A 115 0.50 11.53 -13.13
CA LEU A 115 0.20 12.01 -14.49
C LEU A 115 1.30 12.88 -15.07
N GLN A 116 2.21 13.38 -14.25
CA GLN A 116 3.34 14.16 -14.75
C GLN A 116 4.45 13.22 -15.22
N PRO A 117 4.93 13.35 -16.48
CA PRO A 117 5.89 12.40 -17.05
C PRO A 117 7.16 12.22 -16.24
N GLN A 118 7.72 13.32 -15.69
CA GLN A 118 8.94 13.24 -14.88
C GLN A 118 8.73 12.44 -13.61
N ASN A 119 7.51 12.47 -13.02
CA ASN A 119 7.19 11.74 -11.82
C ASN A 119 6.96 10.26 -12.12
N PHE A 120 6.31 9.95 -13.23
CA PHE A 120 6.13 8.57 -13.66
C PHE A 120 7.47 7.86 -13.81
N LYS A 121 8.48 8.55 -14.34
CA LYS A 121 9.81 7.98 -14.50
C LYS A 121 10.47 7.58 -13.19
N LEU A 122 10.11 8.21 -12.09
CA LEU A 122 10.66 7.89 -10.78
C LEU A 122 10.30 6.49 -10.33
N ILE A 123 9.15 5.98 -10.74
CA ILE A 123 8.64 4.68 -10.29
C ILE A 123 8.63 3.62 -11.39
N SER A 124 8.76 4.01 -12.66
CA SER A 124 8.59 3.08 -13.78
C SER A 124 9.66 1.98 -13.82
N HIS A 125 10.79 2.16 -13.17
CA HIS A 125 11.84 1.16 -13.10
C HIS A 125 11.72 0.21 -11.90
N LEU A 126 10.76 0.44 -11.02
CA LEU A 126 10.54 -0.41 -9.85
C LEU A 126 9.73 -1.66 -10.24
N ASP A 127 10.09 -2.77 -9.62
CA ASP A 127 9.41 -4.05 -9.86
C ASP A 127 8.32 -4.25 -8.80
N PHE A 128 7.14 -3.68 -9.05
CA PHE A 128 6.02 -3.81 -8.11
C PHE A 128 5.44 -5.22 -8.10
N GLY A 129 5.17 -5.73 -6.92
CA GLY A 129 4.41 -6.96 -6.76
C GLY A 129 2.91 -6.76 -6.82
N LEU A 130 2.45 -5.54 -6.52
CA LEU A 130 1.02 -5.23 -6.45
C LEU A 130 0.81 -3.74 -6.71
N ILE A 131 -0.25 -3.43 -7.45
CA ILE A 131 -0.71 -2.06 -7.66
C ILE A 131 -2.16 -1.99 -7.18
N VAL A 132 -2.43 -1.07 -6.26
CA VAL A 132 -3.73 -0.89 -5.63
C VAL A 132 -4.32 0.45 -6.06
N LEU A 133 -5.58 0.44 -6.47
CA LEU A 133 -6.31 1.63 -6.85
C LEU A 133 -7.39 1.99 -5.83
#